data_b106017702a839c7565784624af2a2ae
#
_entry.id   b106017702a839c7565784624af2a2ae
#
_cell.length_a   1.000
_cell.length_b   1.000
_cell.length_c   1.000
_cell.angle_alpha   90.00
_cell.angle_beta   90.00
_cell.angle_gamma   90.00
#
_symmetry.space_group_name_H-M   'P 1'
#
loop_
_entity.id
_entity.type
_entity.pdbx_description
1 polymer ?
#
loop_
_entity_poly.entity_id
_entity_poly.type
_entity_poly.pdbx_seq_one_letter_code
_entity_poly.pdbx_strand_id
1 'polypeptide(L)'
;MIYNSFLKRHFRKNIVYIFFIVLTPKCLIAQTDPAFKPISADIIKLSSKVLDEDRKIYIYIPPVDTLLPDKRYPVLYVLDGDNHFSLIAEYCRYLSRKDVNVMPEIIIVGIPNKNRTRDLTPTNSIIDYDGKPDTSSNSRFKSSGGGNNFLQFIGAELIPYVDAHYKTQPFKIFAGHSFGGITTINCLLTQPDMFSAYIAISPSFWWDKEYLLSLADEKLKNDRDINKMIFYSDADEGMSESTFHTNLLKFDSIVIQRKIVGLDHKYAYYPEDTHMTEPVKAYYDALRFIFRQWDLPLTDLKSLNATVVKQHYQQLSQRYGYSVTPPEVNVHNIAMYLIAQYGALDNAISLLEMNTQNYPASATAFSQLGDAYLKKGDRSKAVICYKKALALKPGLQNVKAKLAGASENQ
;
A
#
# COMPACT_ATOMS: atom_id res chain seq x y z
N MET A 1 13.43 70.14 47.82
CA MET A 1 13.69 70.02 49.26
C MET A 1 14.31 68.62 49.46
N ILE A 2 15.71 68.66 49.66
CA ILE A 2 16.31 68.60 50.99
C ILE A 2 16.01 67.24 51.67
N TYR A 3 16.93 66.33 51.98
CA TYR A 3 18.28 66.27 52.51
C TYR A 3 18.80 64.83 52.42
N ASN A 4 19.93 64.53 51.92
CA ASN A 4 21.24 64.22 52.54
C ASN A 4 21.27 63.46 53.85
N SER A 5 21.92 62.34 53.96
CA SER A 5 23.28 62.22 54.54
C SER A 5 23.65 60.72 54.86
N PHE A 6 24.84 60.45 54.49
CA PHE A 6 26.03 59.90 55.18
C PHE A 6 26.22 58.44 55.42
N LEU A 7 27.11 57.89 54.62
CA LEU A 7 28.31 57.10 54.95
C LEU A 7 28.37 56.26 56.22
N LYS A 8 28.66 54.94 56.04
CA LYS A 8 29.90 54.38 56.61
C LYS A 8 30.26 53.03 55.92
N ARG A 9 31.54 53.01 55.54
CA ARG A 9 32.29 51.86 55.01
C ARG A 9 32.30 50.66 55.97
N HIS A 10 32.11 49.42 55.47
CA HIS A 10 32.79 48.24 56.00
C HIS A 10 33.13 47.35 54.80
N PHE A 11 34.42 47.28 54.47
CA PHE A 11 35.02 46.29 53.59
C PHE A 11 34.87 44.94 54.26
N ARG A 12 34.09 44.03 53.71
CA ARG A 12 34.19 42.58 53.91
C ARG A 12 34.58 41.97 52.58
N LYS A 13 35.78 41.34 52.55
CA LYS A 13 36.27 40.50 51.48
C LYS A 13 35.33 39.31 51.30
N ASN A 14 34.50 39.34 50.30
CA ASN A 14 33.77 38.13 49.89
C ASN A 14 34.56 37.51 48.76
N ILE A 15 35.17 36.36 49.04
CA ILE A 15 35.74 35.43 48.08
C ILE A 15 34.57 34.86 47.27
N VAL A 16 34.41 35.26 45.99
CA VAL A 16 33.46 34.67 45.06
C VAL A 16 34.11 33.41 44.55
N TYR A 17 33.65 32.23 45.03
CA TYR A 17 33.95 30.96 44.39
C TYR A 17 33.14 30.89 43.08
N ILE A 18 33.81 31.11 41.94
CA ILE A 18 33.25 30.79 40.63
C ILE A 18 33.31 29.26 40.47
N PHE A 19 32.16 28.62 40.68
CA PHE A 19 31.97 27.25 40.27
C PHE A 19 31.89 27.23 38.76
N PHE A 20 32.97 26.81 38.09
CA PHE A 20 32.88 26.38 36.69
C PHE A 20 32.08 25.06 36.64
N ILE A 21 30.77 25.16 36.36
CA ILE A 21 29.99 23.99 35.92
C ILE A 21 30.46 23.64 34.52
N VAL A 22 31.34 22.65 34.43
CA VAL A 22 31.68 22.02 33.14
C VAL A 22 30.45 21.26 32.71
N LEU A 23 29.60 21.90 31.90
CA LEU A 23 28.56 21.23 31.15
C LEU A 23 29.24 20.33 30.10
N THR A 24 29.54 19.11 30.47
CA THR A 24 29.80 18.07 29.43
C THR A 24 28.55 17.93 28.59
N PRO A 25 28.64 18.11 27.27
CA PRO A 25 27.50 17.80 26.42
C PRO A 25 27.19 16.30 26.57
N LYS A 26 26.13 15.98 27.33
CA LYS A 26 25.55 14.66 27.23
C LYS A 26 25.07 14.53 25.81
N CYS A 27 25.82 13.79 25.00
CA CYS A 27 25.33 13.31 23.72
C CYS A 27 24.03 12.55 24.04
N LEU A 28 22.87 13.17 23.78
CA LEU A 28 21.60 12.47 23.77
C LEU A 28 21.71 11.47 22.62
N ILE A 29 22.13 10.26 22.93
CA ILE A 29 21.90 9.13 22.03
C ILE A 29 20.39 8.95 22.04
N ALA A 30 19.77 9.33 20.95
CA ALA A 30 18.34 9.05 20.75
C ALA A 30 18.16 7.53 20.90
N GLN A 31 17.57 7.13 22.01
CA GLN A 31 17.14 5.74 22.18
C GLN A 31 15.99 5.55 21.19
N THR A 32 16.25 4.79 20.14
CA THR A 32 15.17 4.33 19.27
C THR A 32 14.33 3.33 20.06
N ASP A 33 13.06 3.69 20.30
CA ASP A 33 12.09 2.75 20.84
C ASP A 33 12.03 1.55 19.88
N PRO A 34 12.30 0.31 20.33
CA PRO A 34 12.25 -0.87 19.48
C PRO A 34 10.84 -1.12 18.90
N ALA A 35 9.79 -0.51 19.47
CA ALA A 35 8.44 -0.52 18.94
C ALA A 35 8.27 0.46 17.76
N PHE A 36 9.07 1.52 17.70
CA PHE A 36 9.03 2.50 16.60
C PHE A 36 9.86 2.00 15.42
N LYS A 37 9.19 1.51 14.36
CA LYS A 37 9.82 1.09 13.11
C LYS A 37 9.43 2.05 12.01
N PRO A 38 10.25 3.05 11.69
CA PRO A 38 10.01 3.91 10.53
C PRO A 38 10.03 3.05 9.26
N ILE A 39 9.36 3.53 8.21
CA ILE A 39 9.47 2.91 6.89
C ILE A 39 10.93 2.99 6.44
N SER A 40 11.49 1.83 6.13
CA SER A 40 12.78 1.70 5.47
C SER A 40 12.55 1.36 4.01
N ALA A 41 13.25 2.02 3.12
CA ALA A 41 13.22 1.74 1.69
C ALA A 41 14.64 1.51 1.18
N ASP A 42 14.80 0.54 0.30
CA ASP A 42 16.01 0.39 -0.48
C ASP A 42 16.04 1.48 -1.54
N ILE A 43 17.20 2.08 -1.74
CA ILE A 43 17.44 3.04 -2.81
C ILE A 43 18.39 2.38 -3.79
N ILE A 44 17.86 2.04 -4.96
CA ILE A 44 18.65 1.44 -6.03
C ILE A 44 18.93 2.45 -7.14
N LYS A 45 20.01 2.20 -7.87
CA LYS A 45 20.38 2.91 -9.08
C LYS A 45 20.24 1.94 -10.26
N LEU A 46 19.35 2.25 -11.19
CA LEU A 46 19.11 1.47 -12.40
C LEU A 46 19.58 2.28 -13.62
N SER A 47 20.56 1.76 -14.33
CA SER A 47 21.03 2.36 -15.60
C SER A 47 20.08 1.95 -16.73
N SER A 48 19.37 2.93 -17.28
CA SER A 48 18.42 2.71 -18.37
C SER A 48 19.10 2.89 -19.73
N LYS A 49 18.98 1.89 -20.57
CA LYS A 49 19.38 1.98 -21.99
C LYS A 49 18.32 2.71 -22.82
N VAL A 50 17.05 2.56 -22.47
CA VAL A 50 15.92 3.22 -23.16
C VAL A 50 15.99 4.72 -23.01
N LEU A 51 16.33 5.20 -21.80
CA LEU A 51 16.39 6.64 -21.47
C LEU A 51 17.81 7.22 -21.61
N ASP A 52 18.82 6.38 -21.82
CA ASP A 52 20.25 6.74 -21.84
C ASP A 52 20.66 7.52 -20.58
N GLU A 53 20.19 7.06 -19.41
CA GLU A 53 20.47 7.70 -18.14
C GLU A 53 20.31 6.77 -16.92
N ASP A 54 20.95 7.14 -15.82
CA ASP A 54 20.74 6.48 -14.54
C ASP A 54 19.47 7.00 -13.84
N ARG A 55 18.68 6.06 -13.32
CA ARG A 55 17.45 6.32 -12.57
C ARG A 55 17.60 5.86 -11.13
N LYS A 56 17.21 6.72 -10.19
CA LYS A 56 17.04 6.34 -8.79
C LYS A 56 15.64 5.75 -8.61
N ILE A 57 15.54 4.64 -7.88
CA ILE A 57 14.27 3.98 -7.58
C ILE A 57 14.22 3.71 -6.09
N TYR A 58 13.09 3.95 -5.46
CA TYR A 58 12.82 3.61 -4.06
C TYR A 58 12.02 2.32 -4.00
N ILE A 59 12.41 1.39 -3.11
CA ILE A 59 11.69 0.12 -2.98
C ILE A 59 11.39 -0.14 -1.50
N TYR A 60 10.11 -0.21 -1.17
CA TYR A 60 9.64 -0.71 0.10
C TYR A 60 9.24 -2.17 -0.04
N ILE A 61 9.73 -3.00 0.87
CA ILE A 61 9.42 -4.43 0.95
C ILE A 61 8.72 -4.67 2.28
N PRO A 62 7.56 -5.35 2.30
CA PRO A 62 6.93 -5.78 3.55
C PRO A 62 7.87 -6.65 4.39
N PRO A 63 7.74 -6.65 5.73
CA PRO A 63 8.50 -7.56 6.58
C PRO A 63 8.30 -9.03 6.17
N VAL A 64 9.38 -9.82 6.25
CA VAL A 64 9.33 -11.24 5.89
C VAL A 64 8.35 -11.98 6.80
N ASP A 65 7.40 -12.70 6.21
CA ASP A 65 6.54 -13.62 6.94
C ASP A 65 7.31 -14.92 7.23
N THR A 66 7.64 -15.14 8.51
CA THR A 66 8.41 -16.31 8.93
C THR A 66 7.68 -17.64 8.74
N LEU A 67 6.34 -17.64 8.63
CA LEU A 67 5.52 -18.81 8.36
C LEU A 67 5.39 -19.12 6.87
N LEU A 68 5.56 -18.09 6.04
CA LEU A 68 5.48 -18.16 4.58
C LEU A 68 6.72 -17.47 3.96
N PRO A 69 7.92 -18.03 4.13
CA PRO A 69 9.16 -17.37 3.72
C PRO A 69 9.23 -17.12 2.21
N ASP A 70 8.49 -17.87 1.41
CA ASP A 70 8.39 -17.72 -0.05
C ASP A 70 7.20 -16.90 -0.52
N LYS A 71 6.52 -16.21 0.40
CA LYS A 71 5.42 -15.30 0.07
C LYS A 71 5.83 -14.27 -0.96
N ARG A 72 4.98 -14.12 -1.98
CA ARG A 72 5.12 -13.12 -3.03
C ARG A 72 4.07 -12.03 -2.85
N TYR A 73 4.38 -10.82 -3.30
CA TYR A 73 3.60 -9.63 -3.04
C TYR A 73 3.15 -8.95 -4.34
N PRO A 74 1.91 -8.42 -4.43
CA PRO A 74 1.56 -7.44 -5.46
C PRO A 74 2.54 -6.28 -5.46
N VAL A 75 2.61 -5.52 -6.57
CA VAL A 75 3.54 -4.40 -6.68
C VAL A 75 2.79 -3.12 -7.06
N LEU A 76 3.04 -2.04 -6.35
CA LEU A 76 2.53 -0.71 -6.66
C LEU A 76 3.68 0.18 -7.15
N TYR A 77 3.61 0.59 -8.40
CA TYR A 77 4.54 1.54 -9.01
C TYR A 77 3.96 2.95 -8.89
N VAL A 78 4.70 3.86 -8.26
CA VAL A 78 4.26 5.20 -7.92
C VAL A 78 5.14 6.24 -8.62
N LEU A 79 4.53 7.02 -9.48
CA LEU A 79 5.16 8.18 -10.11
C LEU A 79 5.32 9.31 -9.08
N ASP A 80 6.19 10.29 -9.38
CA ASP A 80 6.54 11.34 -8.42
C ASP A 80 6.95 10.75 -7.05
N GLY A 81 7.79 9.69 -7.09
CA GLY A 81 8.17 8.92 -5.90
C GLY A 81 8.86 9.75 -4.81
N ASP A 82 9.50 10.83 -5.17
CA ASP A 82 10.06 11.84 -4.26
C ASP A 82 9.00 12.51 -3.37
N ASN A 83 7.76 12.65 -3.86
CA ASN A 83 6.66 13.29 -3.13
C ASN A 83 5.68 12.29 -2.49
N HIS A 84 5.38 11.18 -3.18
CA HIS A 84 4.24 10.32 -2.80
C HIS A 84 4.64 9.01 -2.13
N PHE A 85 5.90 8.55 -2.30
CA PHE A 85 6.34 7.23 -1.84
C PHE A 85 6.09 7.00 -0.34
N SER A 86 6.51 7.93 0.51
CA SER A 86 6.41 7.76 1.97
C SER A 86 4.96 7.70 2.46
N LEU A 87 4.08 8.55 1.90
CA LEU A 87 2.65 8.57 2.23
C LEU A 87 2.00 7.23 1.90
N ILE A 88 2.23 6.75 0.67
CA ILE A 88 1.62 5.51 0.18
C ILE A 88 2.18 4.30 0.93
N ALA A 89 3.47 4.30 1.23
CA ALA A 89 4.09 3.22 1.99
C ALA A 89 3.50 3.10 3.40
N GLU A 90 3.21 4.23 4.08
CA GLU A 90 2.54 4.22 5.38
C GLU A 90 1.08 3.74 5.27
N TYR A 91 0.34 4.15 4.24
CA TYR A 91 -1.02 3.62 4.02
C TYR A 91 -1.00 2.10 3.82
N CYS A 92 -0.16 1.60 2.92
CA CYS A 92 -0.07 0.18 2.65
C CYS A 92 0.34 -0.61 3.89
N ARG A 93 1.33 -0.10 4.65
CA ARG A 93 1.77 -0.72 5.91
C ARG A 93 0.66 -0.77 6.95
N TYR A 94 -0.12 0.31 7.11
CA TYR A 94 -1.23 0.36 8.06
C TYR A 94 -2.39 -0.53 7.64
N LEU A 95 -2.85 -0.42 6.39
CA LEU A 95 -4.03 -1.11 5.88
C LEU A 95 -3.83 -2.63 5.74
N SER A 96 -2.59 -3.10 5.57
CA SER A 96 -2.25 -4.52 5.50
C SER A 96 -1.91 -5.17 6.85
N ARG A 97 -1.92 -4.42 7.95
CA ARG A 97 -1.70 -4.98 9.30
C ARG A 97 -2.69 -6.11 9.58
N LYS A 98 -2.24 -7.13 10.32
CA LYS A 98 -3.03 -8.33 10.64
C LYS A 98 -4.35 -8.01 11.38
N ASP A 99 -4.39 -6.93 12.14
CA ASP A 99 -5.57 -6.45 12.88
C ASP A 99 -6.47 -5.53 12.05
N VAL A 100 -5.99 -4.95 10.96
CA VAL A 100 -6.73 -4.13 10.00
C VAL A 100 -7.17 -4.96 8.81
N ASN A 101 -6.25 -5.60 8.10
CA ASN A 101 -6.42 -6.60 7.04
C ASN A 101 -7.44 -6.22 5.94
N VAL A 102 -7.39 -4.99 5.46
CA VAL A 102 -8.29 -4.50 4.40
C VAL A 102 -7.65 -4.46 3.02
N MET A 103 -6.40 -4.88 2.93
CA MET A 103 -5.63 -5.11 1.69
C MET A 103 -4.46 -6.06 1.97
N PRO A 104 -3.85 -6.67 0.94
CA PRO A 104 -2.62 -7.45 1.10
C PRO A 104 -1.42 -6.58 1.46
N GLU A 105 -0.39 -7.19 2.03
CA GLU A 105 0.95 -6.60 2.01
C GLU A 105 1.42 -6.46 0.57
N ILE A 106 2.09 -5.34 0.24
CA ILE A 106 2.45 -4.96 -1.13
C ILE A 106 3.86 -4.37 -1.19
N ILE A 107 4.62 -4.71 -2.23
CA ILE A 107 5.88 -4.03 -2.56
C ILE A 107 5.54 -2.69 -3.21
N ILE A 108 6.27 -1.61 -2.83
CA ILE A 108 6.08 -0.30 -3.43
C ILE A 108 7.36 0.12 -4.12
N VAL A 109 7.22 0.51 -5.39
CA VAL A 109 8.30 0.98 -6.25
C VAL A 109 8.04 2.45 -6.55
N GLY A 110 8.73 3.34 -5.84
CA GLY A 110 8.66 4.78 -6.09
C GLY A 110 9.64 5.18 -7.19
N ILE A 111 9.15 5.92 -8.15
CA ILE A 111 9.91 6.40 -9.31
C ILE A 111 10.09 7.92 -9.16
N PRO A 112 11.21 8.41 -8.59
CA PRO A 112 11.50 9.83 -8.48
C PRO A 112 11.71 10.47 -9.84
N ASN A 113 11.45 11.77 -9.91
CA ASN A 113 11.65 12.54 -11.14
C ASN A 113 13.13 12.83 -11.41
N LYS A 114 13.47 12.84 -12.69
CA LYS A 114 14.72 13.40 -13.21
C LYS A 114 14.44 14.58 -14.16
N ASN A 115 13.57 14.36 -15.13
CA ASN A 115 12.96 15.41 -15.93
C ASN A 115 11.45 15.14 -16.01
N ARG A 116 10.69 15.70 -15.07
CA ARG A 116 9.29 15.39 -14.88
C ARG A 116 8.45 15.65 -16.12
N THR A 117 8.65 16.81 -16.76
CA THR A 117 7.84 17.18 -17.93
C THR A 117 8.15 16.30 -19.13
N ARG A 118 9.44 15.96 -19.38
CA ARG A 118 9.81 15.01 -20.41
C ARG A 118 9.16 13.66 -20.20
N ASP A 119 9.32 13.11 -18.99
CA ASP A 119 8.97 11.72 -18.69
C ASP A 119 7.46 11.50 -18.58
N LEU A 120 6.71 12.50 -18.08
CA LEU A 120 5.30 12.34 -17.73
C LEU A 120 4.31 12.93 -18.74
N THR A 121 4.77 13.42 -19.89
CA THR A 121 3.88 13.95 -20.93
C THR A 121 3.91 13.09 -22.19
N PRO A 122 2.75 12.68 -22.74
CA PRO A 122 2.68 11.75 -23.87
C PRO A 122 3.10 12.40 -25.19
N THR A 123 2.92 13.72 -25.31
CA THR A 123 3.15 14.51 -26.54
C THR A 123 4.04 15.71 -26.25
N ASN A 124 4.72 16.24 -27.27
CA ASN A 124 5.44 17.51 -27.17
C ASN A 124 4.45 18.67 -27.33
N SER A 125 4.36 19.51 -26.32
CA SER A 125 3.49 20.71 -26.33
C SER A 125 4.11 21.81 -25.45
N ILE A 126 3.89 23.04 -25.84
CA ILE A 126 4.22 24.23 -25.04
C ILE A 126 2.97 24.95 -24.56
N ILE A 127 1.81 24.39 -24.79
CA ILE A 127 0.52 24.98 -24.38
C ILE A 127 0.31 24.73 -22.89
N ASP A 128 0.07 25.80 -22.15
CA ASP A 128 -0.24 25.73 -20.70
C ASP A 128 -1.75 25.52 -20.47
N TYR A 129 -2.12 25.34 -19.19
CA TYR A 129 -3.51 25.06 -18.78
C TYR A 129 -4.51 26.18 -19.17
N ASP A 130 -4.02 27.41 -19.38
CA ASP A 130 -4.86 28.54 -19.86
C ASP A 130 -5.03 28.54 -21.39
N GLY A 131 -4.53 27.53 -22.07
CA GLY A 131 -4.60 27.38 -23.53
C GLY A 131 -3.59 28.22 -24.30
N LYS A 132 -2.68 28.95 -23.63
CA LYS A 132 -1.68 29.79 -24.25
C LYS A 132 -0.32 29.09 -24.33
N PRO A 133 0.51 29.39 -25.35
CA PRO A 133 1.85 28.86 -25.44
C PRO A 133 2.79 29.53 -24.43
N ASP A 134 3.49 28.75 -23.63
CA ASP A 134 4.62 29.22 -22.82
C ASP A 134 5.87 29.33 -23.70
N THR A 135 6.09 30.51 -24.23
CA THR A 135 7.24 30.84 -25.09
C THR A 135 8.46 31.33 -24.30
N SER A 136 8.42 31.32 -22.99
CA SER A 136 9.50 31.79 -22.14
C SER A 136 10.81 31.01 -22.41
N SER A 137 11.94 31.67 -22.27
CA SER A 137 13.26 31.02 -22.46
C SER A 137 13.47 29.84 -21.52
N ASN A 138 12.85 29.89 -20.33
CA ASN A 138 12.97 28.89 -19.28
C ASN A 138 11.73 27.97 -19.20
N SER A 139 10.90 27.91 -20.24
CA SER A 139 9.71 27.04 -20.25
C SER A 139 10.07 25.59 -19.93
N ARG A 140 9.46 25.06 -18.89
CA ARG A 140 9.56 23.64 -18.51
C ARG A 140 8.98 22.70 -19.58
N PHE A 141 8.08 23.22 -20.41
CA PHE A 141 7.38 22.43 -21.44
C PHE A 141 8.24 22.10 -22.67
N LYS A 142 9.36 22.79 -22.88
CA LYS A 142 10.26 22.53 -24.01
C LYS A 142 10.78 21.08 -24.07
N SER A 143 10.92 20.42 -22.92
CA SER A 143 11.39 19.03 -22.83
C SER A 143 10.27 18.00 -22.90
N SER A 144 9.01 18.40 -23.08
CA SER A 144 7.86 17.50 -23.06
C SER A 144 7.86 16.45 -24.19
N GLY A 145 7.04 15.40 -24.06
CA GLY A 145 6.76 14.43 -25.11
C GLY A 145 7.60 13.15 -25.05
N GLY A 146 8.33 12.91 -23.96
CA GLY A 146 9.12 11.67 -23.78
C GLY A 146 8.37 10.53 -23.08
N GLY A 147 7.07 10.69 -22.81
CA GLY A 147 6.28 9.76 -22.00
C GLY A 147 6.25 8.33 -22.55
N ASN A 148 6.25 8.14 -23.87
CA ASN A 148 6.28 6.80 -24.45
C ASN A 148 7.62 6.08 -24.20
N ASN A 149 8.75 6.78 -24.29
CA ASN A 149 10.05 6.21 -23.93
C ASN A 149 10.12 5.91 -22.44
N PHE A 150 9.49 6.75 -21.61
CA PHE A 150 9.43 6.51 -20.19
C PHE A 150 8.58 5.28 -19.84
N LEU A 151 7.44 5.07 -20.49
CA LEU A 151 6.67 3.83 -20.35
C LEU A 151 7.44 2.61 -20.86
N GLN A 152 8.19 2.76 -21.94
CA GLN A 152 9.08 1.69 -22.43
C GLN A 152 10.17 1.33 -21.40
N PHE A 153 10.79 2.32 -20.76
CA PHE A 153 11.71 2.08 -19.64
C PHE A 153 11.05 1.30 -18.52
N ILE A 154 9.84 1.70 -18.12
CA ILE A 154 9.10 1.01 -17.04
C ILE A 154 8.82 -0.44 -17.44
N GLY A 155 8.30 -0.68 -18.64
CA GLY A 155 7.90 -2.00 -19.09
C GLY A 155 9.07 -2.94 -19.45
N ALA A 156 10.10 -2.41 -20.10
CA ALA A 156 11.20 -3.23 -20.61
C ALA A 156 12.40 -3.37 -19.64
N GLU A 157 12.56 -2.44 -18.70
CA GLU A 157 13.72 -2.44 -17.81
C GLU A 157 13.33 -2.49 -16.33
N LEU A 158 12.47 -1.59 -15.84
CA LEU A 158 12.16 -1.48 -14.41
C LEU A 158 11.34 -2.67 -13.90
N ILE A 159 10.23 -3.02 -14.56
CA ILE A 159 9.38 -4.16 -14.14
C ILE A 159 10.18 -5.47 -14.17
N PRO A 160 10.92 -5.83 -15.24
CA PRO A 160 11.76 -7.03 -15.25
C PRO A 160 12.83 -7.04 -14.16
N TYR A 161 13.44 -5.90 -13.87
CA TYR A 161 14.40 -5.79 -12.77
C TYR A 161 13.75 -6.11 -11.43
N VAL A 162 12.59 -5.51 -11.13
CA VAL A 162 11.86 -5.72 -9.87
C VAL A 162 11.42 -7.19 -9.76
N ASP A 163 10.88 -7.77 -10.82
CA ASP A 163 10.43 -9.17 -10.81
C ASP A 163 11.58 -10.18 -10.63
N ALA A 164 12.80 -9.84 -11.09
CA ALA A 164 13.97 -10.69 -10.94
C ALA A 164 14.61 -10.62 -9.54
N HIS A 165 14.49 -9.47 -8.85
CA HIS A 165 15.20 -9.25 -7.58
C HIS A 165 14.29 -9.34 -6.34
N TYR A 166 12.96 -9.27 -6.51
CA TYR A 166 11.99 -9.27 -5.41
C TYR A 166 10.93 -10.35 -5.61
N LYS A 167 10.33 -10.80 -4.52
CA LYS A 167 9.26 -11.82 -4.56
C LYS A 167 7.93 -11.17 -4.97
N THR A 168 7.72 -10.96 -6.25
CA THR A 168 6.55 -10.28 -6.82
C THR A 168 5.45 -11.23 -7.26
N GLN A 169 4.19 -10.80 -7.16
CA GLN A 169 3.02 -11.39 -7.79
C GLN A 169 2.78 -10.73 -9.17
N PRO A 170 2.00 -11.35 -10.06
CA PRO A 170 1.65 -10.76 -11.36
C PRO A 170 0.77 -9.52 -11.25
N PHE A 171 0.04 -9.34 -10.15
CA PHE A 171 -0.82 -8.18 -9.95
C PHE A 171 0.00 -6.91 -9.69
N LYS A 172 0.01 -6.01 -10.66
CA LYS A 172 0.76 -4.76 -10.63
C LYS A 172 -0.19 -3.57 -10.74
N ILE A 173 0.10 -2.53 -9.96
CA ILE A 173 -0.68 -1.29 -9.92
C ILE A 173 0.22 -0.14 -10.37
N PHE A 174 -0.31 0.77 -11.18
CA PHE A 174 0.38 1.98 -11.61
C PHE A 174 -0.35 3.21 -11.12
N ALA A 175 0.37 4.13 -10.46
CA ALA A 175 -0.22 5.26 -9.77
C ALA A 175 0.51 6.56 -10.07
N GLY A 176 -0.25 7.63 -10.34
CA GLY A 176 0.31 8.96 -10.57
C GLY A 176 -0.68 10.08 -10.30
N HIS A 177 -0.12 11.26 -10.02
CA HIS A 177 -0.84 12.50 -9.76
C HIS A 177 -0.48 13.56 -10.81
N SER A 178 -1.45 14.34 -11.26
CA SER A 178 -1.24 15.45 -12.19
C SER A 178 -0.68 14.96 -13.55
N PHE A 179 0.55 15.36 -13.94
CA PHE A 179 1.23 14.76 -15.10
C PHE A 179 1.47 13.25 -14.92
N GLY A 180 1.72 12.78 -13.69
CA GLY A 180 1.73 11.35 -13.39
C GLY A 180 0.37 10.70 -13.64
N GLY A 181 -0.73 11.41 -13.36
CA GLY A 181 -2.09 10.96 -13.67
C GLY A 181 -2.32 10.77 -15.18
N ILE A 182 -1.92 11.72 -16.02
CA ILE A 182 -2.03 11.55 -17.49
C ILE A 182 -1.08 10.45 -18.01
N THR A 183 0.09 10.24 -17.39
CA THR A 183 0.97 9.11 -17.73
C THR A 183 0.29 7.78 -17.43
N THR A 184 -0.43 7.70 -16.30
CA THR A 184 -1.20 6.53 -15.89
C THR A 184 -2.33 6.25 -16.89
N ILE A 185 -3.09 7.26 -17.29
CA ILE A 185 -4.14 7.15 -18.33
C ILE A 185 -3.53 6.77 -19.68
N ASN A 186 -2.43 7.41 -20.10
CA ASN A 186 -1.74 7.07 -21.35
C ASN A 186 -1.31 5.59 -21.37
N CYS A 187 -0.78 5.09 -20.27
CA CYS A 187 -0.41 3.68 -20.14
C CYS A 187 -1.64 2.75 -20.31
N LEU A 188 -2.75 3.04 -19.63
CA LEU A 188 -3.99 2.28 -19.79
C LEU A 188 -4.48 2.24 -21.26
N LEU A 189 -4.40 3.37 -21.95
CA LEU A 189 -4.91 3.49 -23.33
C LEU A 189 -3.97 2.84 -24.37
N THR A 190 -2.67 2.88 -24.16
CA THR A 190 -1.67 2.46 -25.15
C THR A 190 -1.01 1.11 -24.84
N GLN A 191 -0.86 0.76 -23.57
CA GLN A 191 -0.17 -0.44 -23.07
C GLN A 191 -0.92 -1.09 -21.89
N PRO A 192 -2.23 -1.43 -22.05
CA PRO A 192 -3.08 -1.87 -20.95
C PRO A 192 -2.58 -3.14 -20.24
N ASP A 193 -1.81 -3.98 -20.91
CA ASP A 193 -1.34 -5.25 -20.36
C ASP A 193 -0.14 -5.08 -19.39
N MET A 194 0.43 -3.89 -19.30
CA MET A 194 1.55 -3.62 -18.41
C MET A 194 1.13 -3.69 -16.94
N PHE A 195 -0.11 -3.27 -16.60
CA PHE A 195 -0.62 -3.25 -15.23
C PHE A 195 -2.03 -3.86 -15.13
N SER A 196 -2.38 -4.32 -13.93
CA SER A 196 -3.70 -4.85 -13.61
C SER A 196 -4.66 -3.77 -13.11
N ALA A 197 -4.11 -2.74 -12.47
CA ALA A 197 -4.88 -1.62 -11.92
C ALA A 197 -4.15 -0.28 -12.09
N TYR A 198 -4.93 0.79 -12.17
CA TYR A 198 -4.48 2.14 -12.44
C TYR A 198 -5.07 3.12 -11.44
N ILE A 199 -4.25 4.09 -10.98
CA ILE A 199 -4.67 5.16 -10.07
C ILE A 199 -4.24 6.49 -10.69
N ALA A 200 -5.19 7.28 -11.18
CA ALA A 200 -4.95 8.57 -11.82
C ALA A 200 -5.61 9.68 -10.98
N ILE A 201 -4.79 10.42 -10.23
CA ILE A 201 -5.25 11.48 -9.32
C ILE A 201 -5.06 12.82 -10.00
N SER A 202 -6.10 13.66 -10.07
CA SER A 202 -6.12 14.96 -10.76
C SER A 202 -5.36 14.96 -12.10
N PRO A 203 -5.65 14.03 -13.03
CA PRO A 203 -4.90 13.94 -14.26
C PRO A 203 -5.04 15.21 -15.08
N SER A 204 -3.91 15.79 -15.51
CA SER A 204 -3.85 17.04 -16.28
C SER A 204 -4.37 16.88 -17.70
N PHE A 205 -5.64 16.55 -17.87
CA PHE A 205 -6.27 16.31 -19.18
C PHE A 205 -6.27 17.51 -20.13
N TRP A 206 -6.01 18.72 -19.63
CA TRP A 206 -5.81 19.92 -20.44
C TRP A 206 -4.56 19.83 -21.34
N TRP A 207 -3.63 18.90 -21.03
CA TRP A 207 -2.36 18.76 -21.76
C TRP A 207 -2.59 18.60 -23.25
N ASP A 208 -1.83 19.40 -24.03
CA ASP A 208 -1.79 19.37 -25.48
C ASP A 208 -3.20 19.34 -26.13
N LYS A 209 -4.02 20.32 -25.77
CA LYS A 209 -5.38 20.47 -26.28
C LYS A 209 -6.25 19.22 -26.06
N GLU A 210 -6.19 18.70 -24.84
CA GLU A 210 -7.00 17.53 -24.44
C GLU A 210 -6.65 16.24 -25.21
N TYR A 211 -5.41 16.08 -25.62
CA TYR A 211 -4.94 14.92 -26.41
C TYR A 211 -5.42 13.58 -25.87
N LEU A 212 -5.34 13.37 -24.54
CA LEU A 212 -5.74 12.09 -23.94
C LEU A 212 -7.26 11.86 -23.94
N LEU A 213 -8.08 12.88 -23.97
CA LEU A 213 -9.53 12.72 -24.13
C LEU A 213 -9.87 12.20 -25.53
N SER A 214 -9.23 12.76 -26.55
CA SER A 214 -9.37 12.27 -27.93
C SER A 214 -8.87 10.83 -28.08
N LEU A 215 -7.73 10.50 -27.45
CA LEU A 215 -7.19 9.15 -27.46
C LEU A 215 -8.09 8.16 -26.69
N ALA A 216 -8.69 8.59 -25.58
CA ALA A 216 -9.63 7.76 -24.82
C ALA A 216 -10.88 7.43 -25.63
N ASP A 217 -11.45 8.41 -26.34
CA ASP A 217 -12.61 8.18 -27.22
C ASP A 217 -12.27 7.23 -28.38
N GLU A 218 -11.04 7.26 -28.89
CA GLU A 218 -10.54 6.33 -29.91
C GLU A 218 -10.33 4.91 -29.37
N LYS A 219 -9.70 4.76 -28.22
CA LYS A 219 -9.17 3.47 -27.71
C LYS A 219 -10.16 2.72 -26.84
N LEU A 220 -11.00 3.41 -26.08
CA LEU A 220 -12.00 2.80 -25.20
C LEU A 220 -13.26 2.45 -26.01
N LYS A 221 -13.26 1.25 -26.60
CA LYS A 221 -14.39 0.73 -27.40
C LYS A 221 -14.95 -0.54 -26.76
N ASN A 222 -16.27 -0.79 -27.00
CA ASN A 222 -16.99 -1.93 -26.43
C ASN A 222 -16.56 -3.31 -26.94
N ASP A 223 -15.76 -3.37 -27.98
CA ASP A 223 -15.36 -4.59 -28.67
C ASP A 223 -14.16 -5.30 -27.99
N ARG A 224 -13.64 -4.74 -26.92
CA ARG A 224 -12.46 -5.25 -26.23
C ARG A 224 -12.72 -5.45 -24.73
N ASP A 225 -12.54 -6.66 -24.25
CA ASP A 225 -12.44 -6.97 -22.82
C ASP A 225 -11.04 -6.63 -22.34
N ILE A 226 -10.92 -5.60 -21.51
CA ILE A 226 -9.61 -5.15 -21.05
C ILE A 226 -9.23 -5.69 -19.66
N ASN A 227 -10.18 -6.23 -18.91
CA ASN A 227 -10.02 -6.82 -17.57
C ASN A 227 -9.05 -6.01 -16.67
N LYS A 228 -9.36 -4.74 -16.43
CA LYS A 228 -8.56 -3.77 -15.66
C LYS A 228 -9.38 -3.05 -14.62
N MET A 229 -8.71 -2.53 -13.61
CA MET A 229 -9.29 -1.63 -12.62
C MET A 229 -8.72 -0.24 -12.79
N ILE A 230 -9.57 0.79 -12.69
CA ILE A 230 -9.11 2.17 -12.68
C ILE A 230 -9.85 2.99 -11.63
N PHE A 231 -9.07 3.67 -10.78
CA PHE A 231 -9.55 4.76 -9.93
C PHE A 231 -9.04 6.08 -10.50
N TYR A 232 -9.93 7.05 -10.65
CA TYR A 232 -9.54 8.40 -11.03
C TYR A 232 -10.32 9.42 -10.22
N SER A 233 -9.69 10.57 -9.98
CA SER A 233 -10.26 11.58 -9.10
C SER A 233 -9.82 12.98 -9.48
N ASP A 234 -10.53 13.96 -8.95
CA ASP A 234 -10.15 15.36 -8.95
C ASP A 234 -10.63 16.06 -7.68
N ALA A 235 -10.17 17.29 -7.50
CA ALA A 235 -10.49 18.18 -6.40
C ALA A 235 -11.02 19.52 -6.92
N ASP A 236 -11.43 20.39 -6.01
CA ASP A 236 -11.63 21.82 -6.32
C ASP A 236 -10.26 22.48 -6.49
N GLU A 237 -9.85 22.66 -7.73
CA GLU A 237 -8.54 23.18 -8.06
C GLU A 237 -8.47 24.72 -8.03
N GLY A 238 -9.54 25.41 -7.64
CA GLY A 238 -9.59 26.87 -7.40
C GLY A 238 -9.25 27.75 -8.60
N MET A 239 -8.82 27.14 -9.69
CA MET A 239 -8.53 27.79 -10.97
C MET A 239 -9.66 27.51 -11.92
N SER A 240 -10.25 28.55 -12.49
CA SER A 240 -11.41 28.51 -13.35
C SER A 240 -11.97 27.08 -13.48
N GLU A 241 -12.94 26.76 -12.68
CA GLU A 241 -13.63 25.45 -12.53
C GLU A 241 -13.84 24.68 -13.84
N SER A 242 -13.65 25.38 -14.96
CA SER A 242 -14.00 24.91 -16.26
C SER A 242 -13.02 23.88 -16.84
N THR A 243 -11.71 23.94 -16.59
CA THR A 243 -10.77 23.15 -17.40
C THR A 243 -10.43 21.79 -16.78
N PHE A 244 -10.05 21.74 -15.52
CA PHE A 244 -9.62 20.48 -14.86
C PHE A 244 -10.82 19.57 -14.60
N HIS A 245 -11.78 20.02 -13.80
CA HIS A 245 -12.98 19.27 -13.46
C HIS A 245 -13.80 18.88 -14.70
N THR A 246 -14.05 19.84 -15.60
CA THR A 246 -14.80 19.58 -16.84
C THR A 246 -14.11 18.53 -17.71
N ASN A 247 -12.79 18.55 -17.81
CA ASN A 247 -12.06 17.56 -18.61
C ASN A 247 -12.08 16.17 -17.97
N LEU A 248 -12.03 16.10 -16.63
CA LEU A 248 -12.22 14.81 -15.97
C LEU A 248 -13.64 14.27 -16.18
N LEU A 249 -14.67 15.11 -16.09
CA LEU A 249 -16.06 14.70 -16.38
C LEU A 249 -16.25 14.25 -17.83
N LYS A 250 -15.51 14.83 -18.80
CA LYS A 250 -15.49 14.32 -20.18
C LYS A 250 -14.92 12.90 -20.23
N PHE A 251 -13.79 12.65 -19.53
CA PHE A 251 -13.22 11.32 -19.45
C PHE A 251 -14.16 10.31 -18.76
N ASP A 252 -14.75 10.69 -17.64
CA ASP A 252 -15.74 9.86 -16.92
C ASP A 252 -16.95 9.54 -17.84
N SER A 253 -17.42 10.52 -18.57
CA SER A 253 -18.49 10.35 -19.56
C SER A 253 -18.13 9.32 -20.64
N ILE A 254 -16.91 9.36 -21.17
CA ILE A 254 -16.41 8.37 -22.14
C ILE A 254 -16.44 6.97 -21.51
N VAL A 255 -15.89 6.82 -20.31
CA VAL A 255 -15.82 5.52 -19.58
C VAL A 255 -17.23 4.95 -19.36
N ILE A 256 -18.18 5.77 -18.86
CA ILE A 256 -19.56 5.34 -18.58
C ILE A 256 -20.32 4.99 -19.86
N GLN A 257 -20.25 5.85 -20.89
CA GLN A 257 -21.03 5.66 -22.13
C GLN A 257 -20.54 4.47 -22.95
N ARG A 258 -19.25 4.23 -22.97
CA ARG A 258 -18.66 3.13 -23.74
C ARG A 258 -18.91 1.75 -23.12
N LYS A 259 -19.28 1.66 -21.83
CA LYS A 259 -19.58 0.40 -21.10
C LYS A 259 -18.55 -0.68 -21.39
N ILE A 260 -17.27 -0.34 -21.19
CA ILE A 260 -16.15 -1.18 -21.59
C ILE A 260 -16.17 -2.48 -20.80
N VAL A 261 -16.21 -3.59 -21.50
CA VAL A 261 -16.21 -4.92 -20.88
C VAL A 261 -14.93 -5.13 -20.10
N GLY A 262 -15.05 -5.57 -18.84
CA GLY A 262 -13.91 -5.86 -17.98
C GLY A 262 -13.22 -4.62 -17.39
N LEU A 263 -13.69 -3.40 -17.66
CA LEU A 263 -13.19 -2.20 -17.01
C LEU A 263 -13.97 -1.92 -15.72
N ASP A 264 -13.35 -2.25 -14.59
CA ASP A 264 -13.87 -1.92 -13.28
C ASP A 264 -13.37 -0.54 -12.88
N HIS A 265 -14.26 0.45 -12.74
CA HIS A 265 -13.85 1.85 -12.55
C HIS A 265 -14.54 2.51 -11.36
N LYS A 266 -13.87 3.51 -10.81
CA LYS A 266 -14.42 4.42 -9.80
C LYS A 266 -13.90 5.83 -10.01
N TYR A 267 -14.82 6.78 -10.13
CA TYR A 267 -14.56 8.20 -10.03
C TYR A 267 -14.79 8.70 -8.59
N ALA A 268 -13.98 9.65 -8.13
CA ALA A 268 -14.17 10.36 -6.87
C ALA A 268 -13.87 11.86 -7.03
N TYR A 269 -14.73 12.71 -6.46
CA TYR A 269 -14.52 14.15 -6.40
C TYR A 269 -14.33 14.62 -4.96
N TYR A 270 -13.33 15.46 -4.72
CA TYR A 270 -12.96 15.97 -3.39
C TYR A 270 -13.09 17.52 -3.33
N PRO A 271 -14.30 18.05 -3.14
CA PRO A 271 -14.58 19.50 -3.23
C PRO A 271 -13.91 20.33 -2.12
N GLU A 272 -13.46 19.70 -1.04
CA GLU A 272 -12.78 20.39 0.08
C GLU A 272 -11.24 20.34 -0.04
N ASP A 273 -10.72 19.66 -1.05
CA ASP A 273 -9.30 19.52 -1.28
C ASP A 273 -8.85 20.36 -2.49
N THR A 274 -7.57 20.64 -2.55
CA THR A 274 -6.91 21.28 -3.68
C THR A 274 -6.13 20.23 -4.47
N HIS A 275 -5.66 20.61 -5.67
CA HIS A 275 -4.74 19.77 -6.47
C HIS A 275 -3.60 19.13 -5.66
N MET A 276 -3.08 19.85 -4.65
CA MET A 276 -1.94 19.37 -3.84
C MET A 276 -2.34 18.59 -2.59
N THR A 277 -3.58 18.73 -2.08
CA THR A 277 -4.04 18.02 -0.87
C THR A 277 -4.85 16.77 -1.18
N GLU A 278 -5.51 16.71 -2.33
CA GLU A 278 -6.28 15.56 -2.80
C GLU A 278 -5.53 14.22 -2.72
N PRO A 279 -4.25 14.12 -3.10
CA PRO A 279 -3.54 12.84 -3.07
C PRO A 279 -3.60 12.13 -1.73
N VAL A 280 -3.73 12.85 -0.62
CA VAL A 280 -3.82 12.28 0.74
C VAL A 280 -5.07 11.41 0.88
N LYS A 281 -6.22 11.87 0.42
CA LYS A 281 -7.48 11.11 0.47
C LYS A 281 -7.59 10.12 -0.71
N ALA A 282 -7.23 10.58 -1.90
CA ALA A 282 -7.40 9.83 -3.13
C ALA A 282 -6.59 8.52 -3.16
N TYR A 283 -5.36 8.50 -2.69
CA TYR A 283 -4.58 7.25 -2.59
C TYR A 283 -5.21 6.26 -1.62
N TYR A 284 -5.70 6.72 -0.47
CA TYR A 284 -6.42 5.86 0.46
C TYR A 284 -7.66 5.24 -0.20
N ASP A 285 -8.51 6.05 -0.82
CA ASP A 285 -9.74 5.60 -1.46
C ASP A 285 -9.48 4.69 -2.67
N ALA A 286 -8.42 4.97 -3.44
CA ALA A 286 -7.97 4.13 -4.55
C ALA A 286 -7.54 2.73 -4.08
N LEU A 287 -6.74 2.64 -3.01
CA LEU A 287 -6.35 1.35 -2.42
C LEU A 287 -7.57 0.59 -1.91
N ARG A 288 -8.52 1.27 -1.24
CA ARG A 288 -9.77 0.67 -0.78
C ARG A 288 -10.67 0.21 -1.92
N PHE A 289 -10.68 0.93 -3.06
CA PHE A 289 -11.39 0.51 -4.26
C PHE A 289 -10.76 -0.72 -4.91
N ILE A 290 -9.44 -0.72 -5.13
CA ILE A 290 -8.73 -1.82 -5.78
C ILE A 290 -8.86 -3.09 -4.96
N PHE A 291 -8.68 -3.01 -3.64
CA PHE A 291 -8.76 -4.15 -2.73
C PHE A 291 -10.12 -4.29 -2.03
N ARG A 292 -11.18 -3.69 -2.58
CA ARG A 292 -12.53 -3.91 -2.06
C ARG A 292 -12.87 -5.40 -2.05
N GLN A 293 -13.61 -5.84 -1.07
CA GLN A 293 -13.91 -7.25 -0.81
C GLN A 293 -12.70 -8.09 -0.35
N TRP A 294 -11.55 -7.46 -0.04
CA TRP A 294 -10.45 -8.18 0.59
C TRP A 294 -10.84 -8.75 1.95
N ASP A 295 -11.64 -7.98 2.69
CA ASP A 295 -12.18 -8.39 3.97
C ASP A 295 -13.16 -9.53 3.79
N LEU A 296 -13.11 -10.53 4.68
CA LEU A 296 -14.13 -11.56 4.73
C LEU A 296 -15.48 -10.94 5.13
N PRO A 297 -16.57 -11.15 4.38
CA PRO A 297 -17.88 -10.60 4.75
C PRO A 297 -18.37 -11.25 6.03
N LEU A 298 -18.54 -10.45 7.10
CA LEU A 298 -18.95 -10.92 8.43
C LEU A 298 -20.47 -10.76 8.64
N THR A 299 -21.26 -10.85 7.59
CA THR A 299 -22.72 -10.65 7.65
C THR A 299 -23.46 -11.81 8.34
N ASP A 300 -22.95 -13.04 8.26
CA ASP A 300 -23.45 -14.20 8.98
C ASP A 300 -22.30 -14.97 9.64
N LEU A 301 -21.83 -14.42 10.75
CA LEU A 301 -20.72 -15.01 11.48
C LEU A 301 -20.97 -16.45 11.94
N LYS A 302 -22.21 -16.76 12.34
CA LYS A 302 -22.56 -18.10 12.88
C LYS A 302 -22.37 -19.21 11.84
N SER A 303 -22.58 -18.92 10.56
CA SER A 303 -22.46 -19.90 9.47
C SER A 303 -21.03 -20.04 8.95
N LEU A 304 -20.09 -19.19 9.38
CA LEU A 304 -18.72 -19.25 8.92
C LEU A 304 -18.07 -20.60 9.25
N ASN A 305 -17.48 -21.21 8.26
CA ASN A 305 -16.72 -22.46 8.35
C ASN A 305 -15.63 -22.47 7.27
N ALA A 306 -14.82 -23.52 7.23
CA ALA A 306 -13.72 -23.61 6.27
C ALA A 306 -14.17 -23.51 4.81
N THR A 307 -15.35 -24.03 4.45
CA THR A 307 -15.86 -23.96 3.07
C THR A 307 -16.13 -22.54 2.64
N VAL A 308 -16.85 -21.77 3.46
CA VAL A 308 -17.17 -20.37 3.18
C VAL A 308 -15.90 -19.52 3.05
N VAL A 309 -14.95 -19.69 3.98
CA VAL A 309 -13.68 -18.97 3.93
C VAL A 309 -12.86 -19.36 2.70
N LYS A 310 -12.76 -20.66 2.36
CA LYS A 310 -12.07 -21.12 1.14
C LYS A 310 -12.67 -20.51 -0.12
N GLN A 311 -14.00 -20.48 -0.23
CA GLN A 311 -14.69 -19.89 -1.40
C GLN A 311 -14.37 -18.41 -1.55
N HIS A 312 -14.41 -17.64 -0.46
CA HIS A 312 -14.04 -16.22 -0.48
C HIS A 312 -12.60 -16.01 -0.99
N TYR A 313 -11.63 -16.72 -0.42
CA TYR A 313 -10.22 -16.57 -0.82
C TYR A 313 -9.93 -17.13 -2.22
N GLN A 314 -10.72 -18.08 -2.71
CA GLN A 314 -10.70 -18.49 -4.12
C GLN A 314 -11.19 -17.39 -5.05
N GLN A 315 -12.27 -16.68 -4.70
CA GLN A 315 -12.76 -15.51 -5.46
C GLN A 315 -11.72 -14.38 -5.49
N LEU A 316 -11.07 -14.10 -4.37
CA LEU A 316 -9.95 -13.14 -4.33
C LEU A 316 -8.79 -13.60 -5.24
N SER A 317 -8.45 -14.89 -5.21
CA SER A 317 -7.39 -15.44 -6.06
C SER A 317 -7.70 -15.30 -7.54
N GLN A 318 -8.95 -15.52 -7.94
CA GLN A 318 -9.41 -15.30 -9.31
C GLN A 318 -9.37 -13.83 -9.70
N ARG A 319 -9.85 -12.96 -8.81
CA ARG A 319 -9.89 -11.51 -9.04
C ARG A 319 -8.51 -10.89 -9.24
N TYR A 320 -7.52 -11.31 -8.45
CA TYR A 320 -6.17 -10.74 -8.49
C TYR A 320 -5.17 -11.56 -9.32
N GLY A 321 -5.58 -12.72 -9.84
CA GLY A 321 -4.74 -13.55 -10.70
C GLY A 321 -3.56 -14.24 -9.99
N TYR A 322 -3.64 -14.40 -8.66
CA TYR A 322 -2.65 -15.14 -7.87
C TYR A 322 -3.30 -15.77 -6.63
N SER A 323 -2.69 -16.82 -6.09
CA SER A 323 -3.21 -17.52 -4.91
C SER A 323 -3.18 -16.65 -3.67
N VAL A 324 -4.34 -16.38 -3.07
CA VAL A 324 -4.50 -15.63 -1.82
C VAL A 324 -4.82 -16.62 -0.70
N THR A 325 -3.95 -16.65 0.33
CA THR A 325 -4.12 -17.50 1.50
C THR A 325 -4.73 -16.71 2.66
N PRO A 326 -5.77 -17.24 3.34
CA PRO A 326 -6.33 -16.60 4.54
C PRO A 326 -5.24 -16.36 5.60
N PRO A 327 -5.10 -15.16 6.19
CA PRO A 327 -4.10 -14.93 7.24
C PRO A 327 -4.35 -15.80 8.48
N GLU A 328 -3.29 -16.45 9.00
CA GLU A 328 -3.36 -17.36 10.15
C GLU A 328 -4.12 -16.78 11.35
N VAL A 329 -3.76 -15.56 11.75
CA VAL A 329 -4.33 -14.88 12.92
C VAL A 329 -5.82 -14.59 12.72
N ASN A 330 -6.22 -14.20 11.51
CA ASN A 330 -7.62 -13.88 11.22
C ASN A 330 -8.50 -15.12 11.29
N VAL A 331 -8.05 -16.24 10.70
CA VAL A 331 -8.77 -17.52 10.80
C VAL A 331 -8.90 -17.98 12.25
N HIS A 332 -7.83 -17.86 13.04
CA HIS A 332 -7.85 -18.15 14.47
C HIS A 332 -8.88 -17.29 15.21
N ASN A 333 -8.83 -15.98 15.03
CA ASN A 333 -9.72 -15.04 15.73
C ASN A 333 -11.19 -15.33 15.41
N ILE A 334 -11.53 -15.64 14.16
CA ILE A 334 -12.87 -16.06 13.74
C ILE A 334 -13.27 -17.35 14.45
N ALA A 335 -12.40 -18.37 14.45
CA ALA A 335 -12.68 -19.64 15.12
C ALA A 335 -12.94 -19.46 16.62
N MET A 336 -12.11 -18.65 17.30
CA MET A 336 -12.29 -18.37 18.72
C MET A 336 -13.56 -17.58 18.99
N TYR A 337 -13.92 -16.63 18.14
CA TYR A 337 -15.17 -15.88 18.23
C TYR A 337 -16.39 -16.79 18.07
N LEU A 338 -16.37 -17.72 17.11
CA LEU A 338 -17.42 -18.71 16.92
C LEU A 338 -17.64 -19.59 18.14
N ILE A 339 -16.56 -20.01 18.79
CA ILE A 339 -16.62 -20.80 20.02
C ILE A 339 -17.21 -19.98 21.17
N ALA A 340 -16.75 -18.75 21.34
CA ALA A 340 -17.10 -17.92 22.49
C ALA A 340 -18.53 -17.37 22.43
N GLN A 341 -18.97 -16.94 21.25
CA GLN A 341 -20.25 -16.25 21.08
C GLN A 341 -21.40 -17.18 20.69
N TYR A 342 -21.11 -18.23 19.94
CA TYR A 342 -22.14 -19.09 19.36
C TYR A 342 -22.06 -20.55 19.79
N GLY A 343 -21.00 -20.97 20.48
CA GLY A 343 -20.76 -22.38 20.80
C GLY A 343 -20.55 -23.24 19.53
N ALA A 344 -20.28 -22.64 18.37
CA ALA A 344 -20.19 -23.29 17.08
C ALA A 344 -18.84 -24.03 16.92
N LEU A 345 -18.65 -25.06 17.75
CA LEU A 345 -17.35 -25.74 17.90
C LEU A 345 -16.93 -26.49 16.64
N ASP A 346 -17.87 -27.12 15.91
CA ASP A 346 -17.55 -27.85 14.68
C ASP A 346 -17.08 -26.92 13.56
N ASN A 347 -17.74 -25.76 13.40
CA ASN A 347 -17.33 -24.74 12.45
C ASN A 347 -15.94 -24.20 12.80
N ALA A 348 -15.68 -23.91 14.07
CA ALA A 348 -14.38 -23.44 14.52
C ALA A 348 -13.26 -24.46 14.30
N ILE A 349 -13.53 -25.75 14.59
CA ILE A 349 -12.57 -26.82 14.32
C ILE A 349 -12.26 -26.91 12.82
N SER A 350 -13.28 -26.84 11.95
CA SER A 350 -13.05 -26.88 10.50
C SER A 350 -12.14 -25.73 10.03
N LEU A 351 -12.30 -24.51 10.59
CA LEU A 351 -11.44 -23.37 10.32
C LEU A 351 -10.01 -23.60 10.82
N LEU A 352 -9.84 -24.13 12.02
CA LEU A 352 -8.52 -24.40 12.60
C LEU A 352 -7.80 -25.55 11.87
N GLU A 353 -8.53 -26.57 11.39
CA GLU A 353 -7.98 -27.60 10.51
C GLU A 353 -7.45 -26.99 9.21
N MET A 354 -8.26 -26.15 8.55
CA MET A 354 -7.82 -25.40 7.36
C MET A 354 -6.58 -24.56 7.69
N ASN A 355 -6.54 -23.91 8.86
CA ASN A 355 -5.41 -23.08 9.26
C ASN A 355 -4.11 -23.90 9.38
N THR A 356 -4.16 -25.12 9.95
CA THR A 356 -2.98 -26.01 10.01
C THR A 356 -2.54 -26.52 8.64
N GLN A 357 -3.46 -26.65 7.67
CA GLN A 357 -3.13 -26.99 6.29
C GLN A 357 -2.43 -25.83 5.56
N ASN A 358 -2.90 -24.60 5.78
CA ASN A 358 -2.30 -23.38 5.18
C ASN A 358 -0.95 -23.05 5.82
N TYR A 359 -0.76 -23.36 7.10
CA TYR A 359 0.43 -23.02 7.89
C TYR A 359 1.02 -24.26 8.58
N PRO A 360 1.54 -25.23 7.83
CA PRO A 360 2.02 -26.52 8.39
C PRO A 360 3.24 -26.38 9.30
N ALA A 361 3.94 -25.23 9.26
CA ALA A 361 5.06 -24.90 10.15
C ALA A 361 4.64 -24.11 11.41
N SER A 362 3.36 -23.79 11.59
CA SER A 362 2.90 -23.02 12.74
C SER A 362 2.62 -23.91 13.95
N ALA A 363 3.49 -23.89 14.94
CA ALA A 363 3.24 -24.51 16.23
C ALA A 363 2.00 -23.93 16.93
N THR A 364 1.70 -22.66 16.70
CA THR A 364 0.54 -21.96 17.25
C THR A 364 -0.75 -22.52 16.67
N ALA A 365 -0.85 -22.68 15.35
CA ALA A 365 -2.03 -23.22 14.70
C ALA A 365 -2.38 -24.63 15.21
N PHE A 366 -1.37 -25.52 15.34
CA PHE A 366 -1.58 -26.86 15.89
C PHE A 366 -1.98 -26.83 17.38
N SER A 367 -1.39 -25.95 18.21
CA SER A 367 -1.80 -25.82 19.60
C SER A 367 -3.27 -25.39 19.74
N GLN A 368 -3.70 -24.45 18.93
CA GLN A 368 -5.07 -23.89 18.91
C GLN A 368 -6.09 -24.94 18.44
N LEU A 369 -5.74 -25.75 17.44
CA LEU A 369 -6.57 -26.88 17.00
C LEU A 369 -6.67 -27.93 18.12
N GLY A 370 -5.59 -28.20 18.82
CA GLY A 370 -5.60 -29.09 20.00
C GLY A 370 -6.53 -28.60 21.09
N ASP A 371 -6.54 -27.29 21.39
CA ASP A 371 -7.46 -26.68 22.36
C ASP A 371 -8.92 -26.87 21.95
N ALA A 372 -9.24 -26.69 20.68
CA ALA A 372 -10.59 -26.87 20.16
C ALA A 372 -11.05 -28.34 20.22
N TYR A 373 -10.19 -29.31 19.87
CA TYR A 373 -10.50 -30.72 20.01
C TYR A 373 -10.67 -31.15 21.49
N LEU A 374 -9.83 -30.61 22.39
CA LEU A 374 -9.99 -30.88 23.82
C LEU A 374 -11.33 -30.37 24.33
N LYS A 375 -11.74 -29.17 23.91
CA LYS A 375 -13.06 -28.59 24.25
C LYS A 375 -14.21 -29.44 23.68
N LYS A 376 -14.02 -30.09 22.54
CA LYS A 376 -14.99 -31.02 21.94
C LYS A 376 -15.06 -32.39 22.68
N GLY A 377 -14.07 -32.68 23.54
CA GLY A 377 -13.92 -33.98 24.19
C GLY A 377 -13.10 -34.99 23.39
N ASP A 378 -12.58 -34.62 22.22
CA ASP A 378 -11.71 -35.47 21.38
C ASP A 378 -10.26 -35.38 21.85
N ARG A 379 -9.97 -36.04 22.98
CA ARG A 379 -8.64 -36.01 23.61
C ARG A 379 -7.57 -36.63 22.68
N SER A 380 -7.92 -37.66 21.94
CA SER A 380 -6.96 -38.33 21.03
C SER A 380 -6.45 -37.37 19.96
N LYS A 381 -7.32 -36.60 19.31
CA LYS A 381 -6.92 -35.60 18.33
C LYS A 381 -6.20 -34.41 18.98
N ALA A 382 -6.61 -33.98 20.17
CA ALA A 382 -5.91 -32.93 20.92
C ALA A 382 -4.45 -33.32 21.20
N VAL A 383 -4.21 -34.54 21.67
CA VAL A 383 -2.85 -35.07 21.93
C VAL A 383 -2.00 -35.07 20.65
N ILE A 384 -2.56 -35.49 19.50
CA ILE A 384 -1.85 -35.46 18.22
C ILE A 384 -1.45 -34.03 17.85
N CYS A 385 -2.36 -33.07 17.99
CA CYS A 385 -2.11 -31.68 17.69
C CYS A 385 -1.03 -31.06 18.61
N TYR A 386 -1.10 -31.31 19.92
CA TYR A 386 -0.07 -30.81 20.85
C TYR A 386 1.30 -31.43 20.61
N LYS A 387 1.37 -32.73 20.30
CA LYS A 387 2.63 -33.37 19.90
C LYS A 387 3.22 -32.71 18.65
N LYS A 388 2.40 -32.43 17.64
CA LYS A 388 2.84 -31.72 16.43
C LYS A 388 3.34 -30.30 16.74
N ALA A 389 2.63 -29.53 17.58
CA ALA A 389 3.04 -28.22 18.01
C ALA A 389 4.42 -28.25 18.72
N LEU A 390 4.65 -29.22 19.61
CA LEU A 390 5.91 -29.39 20.30
C LEU A 390 7.05 -29.87 19.41
N ALA A 391 6.74 -30.69 18.39
CA ALA A 391 7.74 -31.08 17.39
C ALA A 391 8.22 -29.87 16.57
N LEU A 392 7.33 -28.91 16.26
CA LEU A 392 7.68 -27.68 15.57
C LEU A 392 8.40 -26.67 16.49
N LYS A 393 8.01 -26.58 17.76
CA LYS A 393 8.61 -25.67 18.75
C LYS A 393 8.69 -26.31 20.14
N PRO A 394 9.79 -27.01 20.48
CA PRO A 394 9.91 -27.80 21.72
C PRO A 394 9.85 -26.99 23.02
N GLY A 395 10.08 -25.68 22.96
CA GLY A 395 10.12 -24.78 24.12
C GLY A 395 8.76 -24.30 24.65
N LEU A 396 7.64 -24.73 24.08
CA LEU A 396 6.29 -24.24 24.45
C LEU A 396 5.80 -24.91 25.76
N GLN A 397 6.15 -24.33 26.92
CA GLN A 397 5.81 -24.89 28.25
C GLN A 397 4.29 -25.04 28.45
N ASN A 398 3.49 -24.06 28.00
CA ASN A 398 2.02 -24.12 28.06
C ASN A 398 1.46 -25.30 27.27
N VAL A 399 2.04 -25.65 26.14
CA VAL A 399 1.60 -26.78 25.30
C VAL A 399 2.02 -28.12 25.93
N LYS A 400 3.18 -28.17 26.60
CA LYS A 400 3.59 -29.35 27.40
C LYS A 400 2.59 -29.64 28.52
N ALA A 401 2.17 -28.63 29.27
CA ALA A 401 1.15 -28.77 30.30
C ALA A 401 -0.20 -29.25 29.74
N LYS A 402 -0.64 -28.67 28.61
CA LYS A 402 -1.86 -29.11 27.91
C LYS A 402 -1.78 -30.59 27.46
N LEU A 403 -0.64 -30.99 26.91
CA LEU A 403 -0.41 -32.39 26.49
C LEU A 403 -0.48 -33.34 27.68
N ALA A 404 0.17 -33.04 28.81
CA ALA A 404 0.12 -33.84 30.01
C ALA A 404 -1.34 -34.02 30.49
N GLY A 405 -2.08 -32.93 30.70
CA GLY A 405 -3.48 -32.98 31.12
C GLY A 405 -4.43 -33.67 30.14
N ALA A 406 -4.13 -33.64 28.84
CA ALA A 406 -4.90 -34.37 27.84
C ALA A 406 -4.59 -35.91 27.85
N SER A 407 -3.39 -36.32 28.31
CA SER A 407 -2.92 -37.69 28.32
C SER A 407 -3.24 -38.44 29.63
N GLU A 408 -3.37 -37.75 30.77
CA GLU A 408 -3.59 -38.36 32.10
C GLU A 408 -4.95 -39.01 32.30
N ASN A 409 -5.88 -38.84 31.39
CA ASN A 409 -7.25 -39.37 31.46
C ASN A 409 -7.60 -40.25 30.25
N GLN A 410 -6.61 -40.83 29.56
CA GLN A 410 -6.79 -41.94 28.67
C GLN A 410 -6.63 -43.25 29.41
#